data_61a82a035d78965f5929be7414b17771
#
_entry.id   61a82a035d78965f5929be7414b17771
#
_cell.length_a   1.000
_cell.length_b   1.000
_cell.length_c   1.000
_cell.angle_alpha   90.00
_cell.angle_beta   90.00
_cell.angle_gamma   90.00
#
_symmetry.space_group_name_H-M   'P 1'
#
loop_
_entity.id
_entity.type
_entity.pdbx_description
1 polymer ?
#
loop_
_entity_poly.entity_id
_entity_poly.type
_entity_poly.pdbx_seq_one_letter_code
_entity_poly.pdbx_strand_id
1 'polypeptide(L)'
;VLIASAATLSSAAINISVDAQKGIKKISPYLYGRNIDKISDTDAASDADEEAFIAQMLDAGIHMMRANNGNNSTRYNWSHKMTVHPDWFNNVYAHDWDITAKKVLDKMPGVDAMYGFQLTGYAASSTEYNFPDWNWKQEHGSYPSQTFDLAGGGEVSEDGQTLIKAGDASLYNMEWPADSTVGIIPHWKDELKYDMSRFKYWSMDNEIEIWRGTHNDLDLPVTGDFLVERYIDVAKKARAAWGDIKLTGPVVANEWQWCHINAYNDESRPKIDGQEYCWLEFFTKKIAEAQKASGTRLLDVFDIHWYPTEK
;
A
#
# COMPACT_ATOMS: atom_id res chain seq x y z
N VAL A 1 -53.06 -35.68 9.65
CA VAL A 1 -52.40 -35.59 8.35
C VAL A 1 -51.68 -34.24 8.30
N LEU A 2 -50.36 -34.27 8.50
CA LEU A 2 -49.50 -33.09 8.34
C LEU A 2 -49.15 -32.98 6.86
N ILE A 3 -49.59 -31.92 6.21
CA ILE A 3 -49.14 -31.56 4.86
C ILE A 3 -47.89 -30.69 5.02
N ALA A 4 -46.71 -31.24 4.73
CA ALA A 4 -45.48 -30.49 4.63
C ALA A 4 -45.45 -29.84 3.23
N SER A 5 -45.62 -28.52 3.18
CA SER A 5 -45.38 -27.75 1.98
C SER A 5 -43.85 -27.61 1.76
N ALA A 6 -43.33 -28.35 0.80
CA ALA A 6 -41.98 -28.12 0.33
C ALA A 6 -41.96 -26.82 -0.52
N ALA A 7 -41.38 -25.78 0.03
CA ALA A 7 -41.05 -24.57 -0.74
C ALA A 7 -39.90 -24.91 -1.70
N THR A 8 -40.20 -25.04 -2.99
CA THR A 8 -39.19 -25.09 -4.02
C THR A 8 -38.56 -23.71 -4.16
N LEU A 9 -37.31 -23.56 -3.75
CA LEU A 9 -36.50 -22.41 -4.08
C LEU A 9 -36.29 -22.40 -5.60
N SER A 10 -37.04 -21.56 -6.29
CA SER A 10 -36.82 -21.28 -7.70
C SER A 10 -35.52 -20.47 -7.81
N SER A 11 -34.42 -21.11 -8.19
CA SER A 11 -33.24 -20.38 -8.62
C SER A 11 -33.58 -19.67 -9.93
N ALA A 12 -33.65 -18.36 -9.90
CA ALA A 12 -33.77 -17.56 -11.13
C ALA A 12 -32.52 -17.81 -12.01
N ALA A 13 -32.71 -18.41 -13.18
CA ALA A 13 -31.61 -18.56 -14.11
C ALA A 13 -31.18 -17.19 -14.65
N ILE A 14 -29.94 -16.82 -14.41
CA ILE A 14 -29.34 -15.61 -15.01
C ILE A 14 -28.87 -15.98 -16.43
N ASN A 15 -29.48 -15.38 -17.43
CA ASN A 15 -29.07 -15.55 -18.82
C ASN A 15 -28.11 -14.42 -19.20
N ILE A 16 -26.87 -14.77 -19.54
CA ILE A 16 -25.86 -13.84 -20.03
C ILE A 16 -25.71 -14.06 -21.55
N SER A 17 -25.92 -13.00 -22.35
CA SER A 17 -25.68 -13.00 -23.79
C SER A 17 -24.48 -12.13 -24.08
N VAL A 18 -23.47 -12.68 -24.75
CA VAL A 18 -22.27 -11.97 -25.16
C VAL A 18 -22.25 -11.87 -26.69
N ASP A 19 -22.30 -10.64 -27.21
CA ASP A 19 -22.11 -10.38 -28.66
C ASP A 19 -20.64 -10.00 -28.90
N ALA A 20 -19.85 -10.96 -29.32
CA ALA A 20 -18.41 -10.79 -29.56
C ALA A 20 -18.09 -9.89 -30.79
N GLN A 21 -19.13 -9.42 -31.51
CA GLN A 21 -18.95 -8.51 -32.66
C GLN A 21 -19.28 -7.05 -32.32
N LYS A 22 -19.81 -6.80 -31.13
CA LYS A 22 -20.17 -5.45 -30.69
C LYS A 22 -19.26 -4.95 -29.57
N GLY A 23 -18.93 -3.66 -29.62
CA GLY A 23 -18.21 -2.99 -28.56
C GLY A 23 -16.76 -3.48 -28.38
N ILE A 24 -16.15 -4.04 -29.42
CA ILE A 24 -14.76 -4.50 -29.41
C ILE A 24 -13.83 -3.34 -29.05
N LYS A 25 -13.11 -3.45 -27.95
CA LYS A 25 -12.07 -2.51 -27.52
C LYS A 25 -10.81 -3.26 -27.21
N LYS A 26 -9.67 -2.63 -27.49
CA LYS A 26 -8.37 -3.16 -27.06
C LYS A 26 -8.35 -3.19 -25.53
N ILE A 27 -8.12 -4.35 -24.94
CA ILE A 27 -7.92 -4.51 -23.51
C ILE A 27 -6.51 -4.02 -23.16
N SER A 28 -6.38 -3.25 -22.08
CA SER A 28 -5.07 -2.87 -21.58
C SER A 28 -4.29 -4.12 -21.13
N PRO A 29 -3.02 -4.28 -21.52
CA PRO A 29 -2.21 -5.39 -21.03
C PRO A 29 -2.05 -5.35 -19.49
N TYR A 30 -2.19 -4.18 -18.86
CA TYR A 30 -2.11 -4.03 -17.40
C TYR A 30 -3.33 -4.57 -16.65
N LEU A 31 -4.41 -4.98 -17.34
CA LEU A 31 -5.50 -5.71 -16.71
C LEU A 31 -5.02 -7.02 -16.05
N TYR A 32 -3.98 -7.62 -16.61
CA TYR A 32 -3.35 -8.84 -16.09
C TYR A 32 -2.12 -8.46 -15.26
N GLY A 33 -2.37 -7.82 -14.12
CA GLY A 33 -1.35 -7.46 -13.15
C GLY A 33 -1.35 -8.38 -11.93
N ARG A 34 -0.27 -8.34 -11.15
CA ARG A 34 -0.12 -9.10 -9.92
C ARG A 34 0.74 -8.37 -8.89
N ASN A 35 0.55 -8.66 -7.60
CA ASN A 35 1.49 -8.26 -6.55
C ASN A 35 2.79 -9.08 -6.65
N ILE A 36 3.93 -8.45 -6.37
CA ILE A 36 5.20 -9.12 -6.10
C ILE A 36 5.11 -9.76 -4.71
N ASP A 37 5.32 -11.08 -4.63
CA ASP A 37 5.28 -11.81 -3.36
C ASP A 37 6.43 -12.82 -3.20
N LYS A 38 7.19 -13.08 -4.27
CA LYS A 38 8.28 -14.07 -4.25
C LYS A 38 9.56 -13.61 -4.94
N ILE A 39 9.72 -12.31 -5.17
CA ILE A 39 10.99 -11.77 -5.64
C ILE A 39 11.78 -11.32 -4.42
N SER A 40 12.85 -12.02 -4.13
CA SER A 40 13.74 -11.73 -3.01
C SER A 40 14.39 -10.35 -3.14
N ASP A 41 14.47 -9.64 -2.05
CA ASP A 41 15.13 -8.33 -1.90
C ASP A 41 16.58 -8.45 -1.38
N THR A 42 17.20 -9.61 -1.58
CA THR A 42 18.60 -9.85 -1.26
C THR A 42 19.42 -10.07 -2.54
N ASP A 43 20.72 -9.76 -2.47
CA ASP A 43 21.69 -10.05 -3.55
C ASP A 43 22.01 -11.54 -3.72
N ALA A 44 21.45 -12.40 -2.89
CA ALA A 44 21.60 -13.84 -3.07
C ALA A 44 21.10 -14.25 -4.47
N ALA A 45 21.73 -15.25 -5.05
CA ALA A 45 21.22 -15.85 -6.27
C ALA A 45 19.77 -16.32 -6.03
N SER A 46 18.90 -16.08 -7.03
CA SER A 46 17.52 -16.54 -6.97
C SER A 46 17.48 -18.04 -6.69
N ASP A 47 16.64 -18.43 -5.76
CA ASP A 47 16.37 -19.83 -5.52
C ASP A 47 15.42 -20.41 -6.59
N ALA A 48 15.20 -21.71 -6.56
CA ALA A 48 14.36 -22.39 -7.53
C ALA A 48 12.90 -21.91 -7.47
N ASP A 49 12.43 -21.46 -6.30
CA ASP A 49 11.05 -20.97 -6.13
C ASP A 49 10.87 -19.58 -6.75
N GLU A 50 11.85 -18.69 -6.60
CA GLU A 50 11.85 -17.37 -7.26
C GLU A 50 11.89 -17.52 -8.79
N GLU A 51 12.78 -18.38 -9.33
CA GLU A 51 12.88 -18.62 -10.77
C GLU A 51 11.58 -19.23 -11.33
N ALA A 52 10.99 -20.19 -10.62
CA ALA A 52 9.71 -20.77 -11.00
C ALA A 52 8.58 -19.74 -10.97
N PHE A 53 8.54 -18.86 -9.98
CA PHE A 53 7.57 -17.78 -9.89
C PHE A 53 7.69 -16.83 -11.09
N ILE A 54 8.89 -16.38 -11.41
CA ILE A 54 9.15 -15.49 -12.55
C ILE A 54 8.70 -16.16 -13.85
N ALA A 55 9.07 -17.42 -14.08
CA ALA A 55 8.69 -18.16 -15.26
C ALA A 55 7.16 -18.29 -15.39
N GLN A 56 6.45 -18.57 -14.30
CA GLN A 56 4.99 -18.63 -14.27
C GLN A 56 4.33 -17.29 -14.60
N MET A 57 4.88 -16.19 -14.09
CA MET A 57 4.36 -14.85 -14.36
C MET A 57 4.50 -14.48 -15.84
N LEU A 58 5.65 -14.79 -16.44
CA LEU A 58 5.90 -14.54 -17.86
C LEU A 58 5.01 -15.43 -18.76
N ASP A 59 4.87 -16.72 -18.42
CA ASP A 59 3.98 -17.66 -19.14
C ASP A 59 2.51 -17.25 -19.05
N ALA A 60 2.08 -16.74 -17.90
CA ALA A 60 0.73 -16.20 -17.69
C ALA A 60 0.46 -14.87 -18.41
N GLY A 61 1.47 -14.27 -19.04
CA GLY A 61 1.34 -13.00 -19.75
C GLY A 61 1.12 -11.81 -18.82
N ILE A 62 1.72 -11.79 -17.64
CA ILE A 62 1.68 -10.64 -16.74
C ILE A 62 2.47 -9.48 -17.34
N HIS A 63 1.88 -8.30 -17.35
CA HIS A 63 2.49 -7.08 -17.87
C HIS A 63 2.66 -5.97 -16.82
N MET A 64 2.12 -6.16 -15.61
CA MET A 64 2.20 -5.19 -14.52
C MET A 64 2.39 -5.91 -13.20
N MET A 65 3.35 -5.45 -12.40
CA MET A 65 3.56 -5.92 -11.03
C MET A 65 3.35 -4.75 -10.06
N ARG A 66 2.56 -4.94 -9.01
CA ARG A 66 2.56 -4.05 -7.85
C ARG A 66 3.67 -4.50 -6.92
N ALA A 67 4.76 -3.75 -6.86
CA ALA A 67 5.98 -4.13 -6.14
C ALA A 67 5.99 -3.68 -4.68
N ASN A 68 5.29 -2.60 -4.35
CA ASN A 68 5.12 -2.15 -2.98
C ASN A 68 4.09 -3.03 -2.25
N ASN A 69 4.38 -3.40 -1.00
CA ASN A 69 3.64 -4.40 -0.26
C ASN A 69 2.76 -3.80 0.85
N GLY A 70 1.59 -3.26 0.49
CA GLY A 70 0.57 -2.85 1.45
C GLY A 70 1.10 -1.92 2.54
N ASN A 71 0.64 -2.13 3.78
CA ASN A 71 1.01 -1.30 4.93
C ASN A 71 2.51 -1.32 5.25
N ASN A 72 3.23 -2.37 4.87
CA ASN A 72 4.67 -2.46 5.09
C ASN A 72 5.47 -1.46 4.22
N SER A 73 4.91 -0.95 3.13
CA SER A 73 5.59 0.04 2.30
C SER A 73 5.40 1.48 2.78
N THR A 74 4.42 1.73 3.63
CA THR A 74 4.05 3.06 4.12
C THR A 74 5.17 3.77 4.89
N ARG A 75 6.09 3.00 5.50
CA ARG A 75 7.25 3.54 6.21
C ARG A 75 8.59 3.05 5.64
N TYR A 76 8.61 2.75 4.34
CA TYR A 76 9.84 2.34 3.67
C TYR A 76 10.86 3.47 3.60
N ASN A 77 12.08 3.17 4.00
CA ASN A 77 13.24 4.06 3.93
C ASN A 77 14.20 3.54 2.85
N TRP A 78 14.15 4.15 1.68
CA TRP A 78 14.97 3.72 0.55
C TRP A 78 16.48 3.95 0.77
N SER A 79 16.86 4.90 1.62
CA SER A 79 18.29 5.17 1.90
C SER A 79 18.90 4.20 2.92
N HIS A 80 18.09 3.68 3.85
CA HIS A 80 18.50 2.69 4.85
C HIS A 80 18.08 1.25 4.48
N LYS A 81 17.33 1.08 3.39
CA LYS A 81 16.85 -0.23 2.91
C LYS A 81 16.10 -1.01 3.99
N MET A 82 15.15 -0.37 4.64
CA MET A 82 14.36 -0.95 5.72
C MET A 82 12.94 -0.40 5.75
N THR A 83 12.05 -1.13 6.40
CA THR A 83 10.67 -0.71 6.62
C THR A 83 10.15 -1.23 7.95
N VAL A 84 8.98 -0.73 8.38
CA VAL A 84 8.26 -1.19 9.57
C VAL A 84 7.20 -2.21 9.16
N HIS A 85 7.05 -3.28 9.93
CA HIS A 85 5.96 -4.23 9.81
C HIS A 85 4.85 -3.92 10.84
N PRO A 86 3.81 -3.15 10.47
CA PRO A 86 2.82 -2.68 11.44
C PRO A 86 1.97 -3.82 12.02
N ASP A 87 1.80 -4.92 11.27
CA ASP A 87 1.06 -6.10 11.73
C ASP A 87 1.96 -7.09 12.51
N TRP A 88 3.20 -6.69 12.85
CA TRP A 88 4.15 -7.49 13.60
C TRP A 88 4.93 -6.63 14.59
N PHE A 89 4.26 -6.21 15.66
CA PHE A 89 4.83 -5.44 16.78
C PHE A 89 5.45 -4.08 16.37
N ASN A 90 5.24 -3.60 15.17
CA ASN A 90 5.98 -2.51 14.54
C ASN A 90 7.50 -2.79 14.38
N ASN A 91 7.92 -4.03 14.35
CA ASN A 91 9.32 -4.37 14.14
C ASN A 91 9.82 -3.86 12.78
N VAL A 92 11.04 -3.31 12.80
CA VAL A 92 11.75 -2.88 11.59
C VAL A 92 12.52 -4.07 11.01
N TYR A 93 12.49 -4.21 9.69
CA TYR A 93 13.24 -5.24 9.00
C TYR A 93 13.89 -4.69 7.72
N ALA A 94 14.94 -5.37 7.26
CA ALA A 94 15.60 -5.04 6.01
C ALA A 94 14.64 -5.29 4.83
N HIS A 95 14.62 -4.35 3.90
CA HIS A 95 13.83 -4.46 2.68
C HIS A 95 14.46 -3.58 1.59
N ASP A 96 14.94 -4.17 0.51
CA ASP A 96 15.68 -3.44 -0.52
C ASP A 96 14.93 -3.42 -1.87
N TRP A 97 14.30 -2.28 -2.14
CA TRP A 97 13.58 -2.08 -3.41
C TRP A 97 14.51 -1.93 -4.61
N ASP A 98 15.76 -1.54 -4.43
CA ASP A 98 16.72 -1.47 -5.54
C ASP A 98 16.95 -2.85 -6.12
N ILE A 99 17.12 -3.85 -5.23
CA ILE A 99 17.33 -5.25 -5.65
C ILE A 99 16.08 -5.80 -6.35
N THR A 100 14.89 -5.60 -5.79
CA THR A 100 13.66 -6.10 -6.42
C THR A 100 13.41 -5.43 -7.77
N ALA A 101 13.64 -4.10 -7.86
CA ALA A 101 13.53 -3.36 -9.12
C ALA A 101 14.54 -3.86 -10.16
N LYS A 102 15.80 -4.08 -9.75
CA LYS A 102 16.81 -4.64 -10.64
C LYS A 102 16.43 -6.02 -11.16
N LYS A 103 15.91 -6.90 -10.31
CA LYS A 103 15.45 -8.23 -10.73
C LYS A 103 14.29 -8.16 -11.73
N VAL A 104 13.34 -7.23 -11.56
CA VAL A 104 12.28 -7.00 -12.55
C VAL A 104 12.87 -6.57 -13.90
N LEU A 105 13.84 -5.63 -13.88
CA LEU A 105 14.49 -5.18 -15.12
C LEU A 105 15.24 -6.31 -15.84
N ASP A 106 15.99 -7.09 -15.09
CA ASP A 106 16.90 -8.11 -15.65
C ASP A 106 16.17 -9.39 -16.06
N LYS A 107 15.14 -9.82 -15.30
CA LYS A 107 14.53 -11.14 -15.42
C LYS A 107 13.11 -11.13 -15.98
N MET A 108 12.41 -9.99 -16.00
CA MET A 108 11.01 -9.91 -16.42
C MET A 108 10.83 -8.95 -17.61
N PRO A 109 11.36 -9.26 -18.79
CA PRO A 109 11.26 -8.38 -19.95
C PRO A 109 9.79 -8.13 -20.33
N GLY A 110 9.43 -6.86 -20.56
CA GLY A 110 8.06 -6.48 -20.92
C GLY A 110 7.06 -6.40 -19.77
N VAL A 111 7.51 -6.61 -18.51
CA VAL A 111 6.69 -6.41 -17.32
C VAL A 111 7.08 -5.07 -16.67
N ASP A 112 6.12 -4.18 -16.49
CA ASP A 112 6.28 -2.94 -15.74
C ASP A 112 6.03 -3.18 -14.26
N ALA A 113 6.64 -2.39 -13.37
CA ALA A 113 6.38 -2.49 -11.95
C ALA A 113 5.95 -1.14 -11.35
N MET A 114 5.02 -1.20 -10.41
CA MET A 114 4.52 -0.07 -9.65
C MET A 114 5.09 -0.11 -8.24
N TYR A 115 5.70 1.00 -7.84
CA TYR A 115 6.15 1.26 -6.47
C TYR A 115 5.30 2.35 -5.83
N GLY A 116 5.59 2.73 -4.59
CA GLY A 116 4.81 3.73 -3.87
C GLY A 116 5.67 4.72 -3.12
N PHE A 117 5.12 5.91 -2.89
CA PHE A 117 5.68 6.91 -2.01
C PHE A 117 5.12 6.75 -0.59
N GLN A 118 5.84 7.23 0.39
CA GLN A 118 5.45 7.27 1.80
C GLN A 118 4.88 8.66 2.12
N LEU A 119 3.63 8.71 2.55
CA LEU A 119 2.92 9.97 2.81
C LEU A 119 2.78 10.29 4.30
N THR A 120 3.06 9.35 5.21
CA THR A 120 2.96 9.58 6.66
C THR A 120 3.85 10.71 7.17
N GLY A 121 4.96 10.97 6.48
CA GLY A 121 6.02 11.88 6.94
C GLY A 121 7.03 11.22 7.86
N TYR A 122 6.96 9.89 7.98
CA TYR A 122 7.89 9.06 8.76
C TYR A 122 8.33 7.84 7.95
N ALA A 123 9.55 7.35 8.23
CA ALA A 123 10.08 6.12 7.67
C ALA A 123 10.93 5.38 8.73
N ALA A 124 11.15 4.08 8.51
CA ALA A 124 11.98 3.26 9.39
C ALA A 124 13.41 3.82 9.53
N SER A 125 13.97 3.74 10.73
CA SER A 125 15.31 4.27 11.02
C SER A 125 16.27 3.26 11.65
N SER A 126 15.78 2.29 12.43
CA SER A 126 16.63 1.38 13.19
C SER A 126 15.93 0.09 13.56
N THR A 127 16.67 -1.02 13.54
CA THR A 127 16.24 -2.34 14.04
C THR A 127 16.63 -2.54 15.52
N GLU A 128 17.37 -1.61 16.12
CA GLU A 128 17.90 -1.74 17.48
C GLU A 128 16.82 -1.88 18.54
N TYR A 129 15.66 -1.25 18.29
CA TYR A 129 14.55 -1.21 19.24
C TYR A 129 13.43 -2.20 18.90
N ASN A 130 13.70 -3.18 18.08
CA ASN A 130 12.76 -4.25 17.77
C ASN A 130 12.37 -5.02 19.03
N PHE A 131 11.10 -5.43 19.09
CA PHE A 131 10.66 -6.39 20.10
C PHE A 131 11.28 -7.76 19.80
N PRO A 132 11.90 -8.44 20.80
CA PRO A 132 12.57 -9.72 20.59
C PRO A 132 11.57 -10.89 20.51
N ASP A 133 10.70 -10.87 19.51
CA ASP A 133 9.54 -11.74 19.32
C ASP A 133 9.90 -13.24 19.30
N TRP A 134 11.01 -13.59 18.68
CA TRP A 134 11.51 -14.98 18.65
C TRP A 134 11.88 -15.47 20.04
N ASN A 135 12.63 -14.69 20.82
CA ASN A 135 13.01 -15.03 22.19
C ASN A 135 11.77 -15.14 23.08
N TRP A 136 10.86 -14.18 22.94
CA TRP A 136 9.58 -14.24 23.64
C TRP A 136 8.84 -15.55 23.40
N LYS A 137 8.69 -15.96 22.14
CA LYS A 137 8.03 -17.23 21.78
C LYS A 137 8.73 -18.45 22.39
N GLN A 138 10.06 -18.46 22.43
CA GLN A 138 10.83 -19.58 23.04
C GLN A 138 10.56 -19.68 24.55
N GLU A 139 10.42 -18.54 25.23
CA GLU A 139 10.21 -18.48 26.68
C GLU A 139 8.76 -18.74 27.06
N HIS A 140 7.79 -18.27 26.30
CA HIS A 140 6.36 -18.29 26.64
C HIS A 140 5.52 -19.27 25.81
N GLY A 141 6.11 -19.93 24.80
CA GLY A 141 5.44 -20.92 23.94
C GLY A 141 4.60 -20.36 22.79
N SER A 142 4.22 -19.07 22.83
CA SER A 142 3.46 -18.38 21.80
C SER A 142 3.90 -16.94 21.66
N TYR A 143 3.59 -16.29 20.54
CA TYR A 143 3.74 -14.84 20.41
C TYR A 143 2.66 -14.09 21.19
N PRO A 144 2.93 -12.85 21.65
CA PRO A 144 1.87 -11.94 22.08
C PRO A 144 0.95 -11.57 20.91
N SER A 145 -0.09 -10.79 21.16
CA SER A 145 -0.90 -10.25 20.06
C SER A 145 -0.04 -9.44 19.11
N GLN A 146 -0.08 -9.79 17.84
CA GLN A 146 0.74 -9.16 16.80
C GLN A 146 0.35 -7.71 16.51
N THR A 147 -0.82 -7.31 16.98
CA THR A 147 -1.33 -5.93 16.87
C THR A 147 -0.82 -5.00 17.98
N PHE A 148 0.01 -5.49 18.88
CA PHE A 148 0.60 -4.65 19.93
C PHE A 148 1.83 -3.90 19.40
N ASP A 149 1.91 -2.62 19.72
CA ASP A 149 3.03 -1.75 19.37
C ASP A 149 4.17 -1.97 20.37
N LEU A 150 4.98 -3.01 20.16
CA LEU A 150 6.04 -3.41 21.09
C LEU A 150 7.44 -2.95 20.70
N ALA A 151 7.69 -2.64 19.42
CA ALA A 151 8.94 -1.98 19.04
C ALA A 151 9.07 -0.64 19.76
N GLY A 152 10.30 -0.23 20.09
CA GLY A 152 10.51 1.00 20.86
C GLY A 152 10.38 0.82 22.37
N GLY A 153 10.60 -0.38 22.91
CA GLY A 153 10.56 -0.68 24.35
C GLY A 153 9.16 -0.81 24.92
N GLY A 154 8.23 -1.34 24.14
CA GLY A 154 6.90 -1.73 24.60
C GLY A 154 6.96 -2.93 25.55
N GLU A 155 5.95 -3.05 26.40
CA GLU A 155 5.83 -4.09 27.41
C GLU A 155 4.46 -4.78 27.31
N VAL A 156 4.45 -6.09 27.49
CA VAL A 156 3.24 -6.91 27.46
C VAL A 156 3.20 -7.81 28.70
N SER A 157 1.99 -8.22 29.12
CA SER A 157 1.82 -9.16 30.24
C SER A 157 2.48 -10.50 29.97
N GLU A 158 2.84 -11.24 31.04
CA GLU A 158 3.53 -12.53 30.96
C GLU A 158 2.80 -13.56 30.08
N ASP A 159 1.47 -13.49 30.01
CA ASP A 159 0.64 -14.32 29.14
C ASP A 159 0.50 -13.81 27.70
N GLY A 160 1.09 -12.66 27.39
CA GLY A 160 1.04 -12.04 26.05
C GLY A 160 -0.32 -11.47 25.62
N GLN A 161 -1.30 -11.36 26.52
CA GLN A 161 -2.67 -10.99 26.17
C GLN A 161 -3.03 -9.54 26.45
N THR A 162 -2.21 -8.83 27.24
CA THR A 162 -2.47 -7.44 27.62
C THR A 162 -1.26 -6.56 27.32
N LEU A 163 -1.47 -5.49 26.56
CA LEU A 163 -0.45 -4.46 26.36
C LEU A 163 -0.33 -3.66 27.65
N ILE A 164 0.83 -3.72 28.31
CA ILE A 164 1.13 -2.95 29.53
C ILE A 164 1.60 -1.54 29.16
N LYS A 165 2.46 -1.45 28.14
CA LYS A 165 3.01 -0.19 27.65
C LYS A 165 3.27 -0.31 26.16
N ALA A 166 2.78 0.65 25.38
CA ALA A 166 3.15 0.77 23.98
C ALA A 166 4.62 1.23 23.83
N GLY A 167 5.26 0.81 22.76
CA GLY A 167 6.61 1.29 22.45
C GLY A 167 6.63 2.75 22.02
N ASP A 168 7.82 3.34 21.99
CA ASP A 168 8.06 4.69 21.53
C ASP A 168 8.44 4.67 20.04
N ALA A 169 7.51 5.13 19.20
CA ALA A 169 7.70 5.16 17.76
C ALA A 169 8.89 6.02 17.31
N SER A 170 9.30 7.01 18.10
CA SER A 170 10.45 7.87 17.78
C SER A 170 11.80 7.14 17.81
N LEU A 171 11.86 5.97 18.46
CA LEU A 171 13.09 5.18 18.56
C LEU A 171 13.38 4.35 17.29
N TYR A 172 12.36 4.06 16.49
CA TYR A 172 12.50 3.23 15.28
C TYR A 172 11.97 3.89 13.99
N ASN A 173 11.50 5.12 14.09
CA ASN A 173 11.15 5.95 12.94
C ASN A 173 11.97 7.24 12.93
N MET A 174 12.11 7.83 11.76
CA MET A 174 12.68 9.16 11.54
C MET A 174 11.73 10.01 10.70
N GLU A 175 11.87 11.33 10.78
CA GLU A 175 11.15 12.23 9.88
C GLU A 175 11.48 11.91 8.42
N TRP A 176 10.43 11.84 7.60
CA TRP A 176 10.53 11.50 6.18
C TRP A 176 9.68 12.45 5.34
N PRO A 177 10.11 13.69 5.15
CA PRO A 177 9.37 14.68 4.38
C PRO A 177 9.25 14.26 2.90
N ALA A 178 8.38 14.94 2.17
CA ALA A 178 8.11 14.64 0.77
C ALA A 178 9.36 14.63 -0.12
N ASP A 179 10.37 15.45 0.17
CA ASP A 179 11.66 15.43 -0.56
C ASP A 179 12.42 14.11 -0.35
N SER A 180 12.34 13.56 0.86
CA SER A 180 12.99 12.28 1.18
C SER A 180 12.35 11.12 0.43
N THR A 181 11.01 11.00 0.48
CA THR A 181 10.35 9.91 -0.25
C THR A 181 10.53 10.02 -1.77
N VAL A 182 10.47 11.22 -2.32
CA VAL A 182 10.68 11.46 -3.76
C VAL A 182 12.14 11.25 -4.18
N GLY A 183 13.08 11.33 -3.25
CA GLY A 183 14.52 11.12 -3.49
C GLY A 183 14.86 9.77 -4.12
N ILE A 184 14.00 8.76 -3.99
CA ILE A 184 14.16 7.47 -4.68
C ILE A 184 14.16 7.62 -6.23
N ILE A 185 13.48 8.63 -6.78
CA ILE A 185 13.41 8.86 -8.24
C ILE A 185 14.79 9.22 -8.81
N PRO A 186 15.49 10.29 -8.36
CA PRO A 186 16.83 10.55 -8.83
C PRO A 186 17.81 9.43 -8.45
N HIS A 187 17.66 8.76 -7.32
CA HIS A 187 18.47 7.60 -6.95
C HIS A 187 18.39 6.51 -8.04
N TRP A 188 17.20 6.08 -8.43
CA TRP A 188 17.06 5.07 -9.47
C TRP A 188 17.45 5.57 -10.86
N LYS A 189 17.01 6.75 -11.22
CA LYS A 189 17.23 7.32 -12.55
C LYS A 189 18.68 7.75 -12.79
N ASP A 190 19.25 8.50 -11.83
CA ASP A 190 20.49 9.23 -12.05
C ASP A 190 21.71 8.53 -11.43
N GLU A 191 21.54 7.76 -10.34
CA GLU A 191 22.63 7.01 -9.70
C GLU A 191 22.68 5.56 -10.22
N LEU A 192 21.57 4.80 -10.09
CA LEU A 192 21.52 3.40 -10.49
C LEU A 192 21.31 3.20 -11.99
N LYS A 193 20.90 4.27 -12.74
CA LYS A 193 20.64 4.23 -14.19
C LYS A 193 19.58 3.21 -14.61
N TYR A 194 18.56 3.03 -13.78
CA TYR A 194 17.45 2.13 -14.10
C TYR A 194 16.60 2.69 -15.25
N ASP A 195 16.00 1.79 -16.03
CA ASP A 195 15.02 2.16 -17.04
C ASP A 195 13.69 2.54 -16.38
N MET A 196 13.54 3.83 -16.09
CA MET A 196 12.38 4.39 -15.42
C MET A 196 11.09 4.22 -16.22
N SER A 197 11.15 3.95 -17.52
CA SER A 197 9.95 3.68 -18.32
C SER A 197 9.21 2.41 -17.84
N ARG A 198 9.93 1.50 -17.17
CA ARG A 198 9.43 0.26 -16.58
C ARG A 198 8.79 0.50 -15.19
N PHE A 199 9.05 1.64 -14.56
CA PHE A 199 8.57 2.04 -13.24
C PHE A 199 7.74 3.33 -13.32
N LYS A 200 6.92 3.45 -14.34
CA LYS A 200 6.19 4.67 -14.64
C LYS A 200 5.07 4.99 -13.65
N TYR A 201 4.47 3.98 -13.03
CA TYR A 201 3.34 4.10 -12.12
C TYR A 201 3.81 4.08 -10.66
N TRP A 202 3.34 5.06 -9.88
CA TRP A 202 3.66 5.19 -8.46
C TRP A 202 2.38 5.39 -7.65
N SER A 203 2.13 4.49 -6.72
CA SER A 203 1.02 4.66 -5.79
C SER A 203 1.36 5.72 -4.74
N MET A 204 0.36 6.50 -4.40
CA MET A 204 0.47 7.52 -3.37
C MET A 204 0.10 6.90 -2.02
N ASP A 205 1.03 6.05 -1.54
CA ASP A 205 0.95 5.21 -0.38
C ASP A 205 -0.04 4.03 -0.49
N ASN A 206 -0.49 3.50 0.64
CA ASN A 206 -1.42 2.39 0.77
C ASN A 206 -2.47 2.71 1.83
N GLU A 207 -3.76 2.63 1.46
CA GLU A 207 -4.91 2.69 2.37
C GLU A 207 -4.82 3.83 3.39
N ILE A 208 -4.54 5.04 2.86
CA ILE A 208 -4.16 6.21 3.68
C ILE A 208 -5.25 6.63 4.67
N GLU A 209 -6.50 6.34 4.38
CA GLU A 209 -7.65 6.75 5.20
C GLU A 209 -7.84 5.89 6.46
N ILE A 210 -7.16 4.72 6.55
CA ILE A 210 -7.23 3.85 7.73
C ILE A 210 -5.97 3.84 8.60
N TRP A 211 -5.04 4.77 8.39
CA TRP A 211 -3.77 4.83 9.14
C TRP A 211 -3.93 4.98 10.66
N ARG A 212 -5.04 5.54 11.11
CA ARG A 212 -5.33 5.59 12.57
C ARG A 212 -5.41 4.18 13.20
N GLY A 213 -5.70 3.16 12.39
CA GLY A 213 -5.71 1.76 12.83
C GLY A 213 -4.44 0.99 12.43
N THR A 214 -3.89 1.23 11.25
CA THR A 214 -2.75 0.47 10.71
C THR A 214 -1.39 1.06 11.08
N HIS A 215 -1.33 2.34 11.48
CA HIS A 215 -0.13 3.06 11.90
C HIS A 215 -0.43 3.92 13.13
N ASN A 216 -1.16 3.33 14.09
CA ASN A 216 -1.63 3.99 15.30
C ASN A 216 -0.50 4.47 16.23
N ASP A 217 0.67 3.83 16.14
CA ASP A 217 1.89 4.21 16.87
C ASP A 217 2.42 5.60 16.51
N LEU A 218 2.07 6.14 15.33
CA LEU A 218 2.50 7.46 14.88
C LEU A 218 1.59 8.61 15.36
N ASP A 219 0.42 8.33 15.97
CA ASP A 219 -0.56 9.32 16.43
C ASP A 219 -0.88 10.41 15.38
N LEU A 220 -1.05 10.00 14.11
CA LEU A 220 -1.30 10.93 13.01
C LEU A 220 -2.72 11.52 13.10
N PRO A 221 -2.91 12.82 12.79
CA PRO A 221 -4.21 13.46 12.73
C PRO A 221 -4.93 13.09 11.42
N VAL A 222 -5.30 11.82 11.25
CA VAL A 222 -5.88 11.29 10.01
C VAL A 222 -7.24 11.93 9.73
N THR A 223 -7.21 13.03 8.98
CA THR A 223 -8.38 13.77 8.48
C THR A 223 -8.30 13.92 6.97
N GLY A 224 -9.42 14.23 6.31
CA GLY A 224 -9.43 14.41 4.85
C GLY A 224 -8.44 15.48 4.36
N ASP A 225 -8.39 16.63 5.05
CA ASP A 225 -7.47 17.71 4.69
C ASP A 225 -6.01 17.28 4.91
N PHE A 226 -5.67 16.65 6.03
CA PHE A 226 -4.33 16.14 6.29
C PHE A 226 -3.86 15.17 5.18
N LEU A 227 -4.69 14.20 4.82
CA LEU A 227 -4.35 13.21 3.80
C LEU A 227 -4.14 13.85 2.42
N VAL A 228 -5.03 14.78 2.05
CA VAL A 228 -4.94 15.50 0.77
C VAL A 228 -3.72 16.42 0.73
N GLU A 229 -3.38 17.11 1.81
CA GLU A 229 -2.18 17.95 1.89
C GLU A 229 -0.91 17.15 1.69
N ARG A 230 -0.79 15.99 2.37
CA ARG A 230 0.34 15.05 2.19
C ARG A 230 0.43 14.56 0.75
N TYR A 231 -0.70 14.14 0.18
CA TYR A 231 -0.76 13.72 -1.21
C TYR A 231 -0.28 14.81 -2.16
N ILE A 232 -0.79 16.03 -2.04
CA ILE A 232 -0.47 17.16 -2.94
C ILE A 232 1.02 17.53 -2.86
N ASP A 233 1.60 17.55 -1.65
CA ASP A 233 3.01 17.89 -1.47
C ASP A 233 3.92 16.87 -2.18
N VAL A 234 3.74 15.58 -1.91
CA VAL A 234 4.50 14.51 -2.58
C VAL A 234 4.26 14.51 -4.09
N ALA A 235 3.00 14.66 -4.53
CA ALA A 235 2.67 14.65 -5.95
C ALA A 235 3.35 15.77 -6.73
N LYS A 236 3.40 17.00 -6.19
CA LYS A 236 4.10 18.13 -6.80
C LYS A 236 5.60 17.87 -6.93
N LYS A 237 6.21 17.36 -5.88
CA LYS A 237 7.65 17.07 -5.85
C LYS A 237 8.02 15.91 -6.79
N ALA A 238 7.22 14.84 -6.79
CA ALA A 238 7.40 13.71 -7.69
C ALA A 238 7.31 14.15 -9.16
N ARG A 239 6.32 14.98 -9.49
CA ARG A 239 6.16 15.53 -10.84
C ARG A 239 7.32 16.46 -11.24
N ALA A 240 7.86 17.22 -10.31
CA ALA A 240 9.04 18.06 -10.54
C ALA A 240 10.31 17.22 -10.75
N ALA A 241 10.48 16.13 -10.00
CA ALA A 241 11.62 15.22 -10.15
C ALA A 241 11.55 14.42 -11.47
N TRP A 242 10.34 14.04 -11.90
CA TRP A 242 10.13 13.30 -13.15
C TRP A 242 8.77 13.62 -13.78
N GLY A 243 8.75 14.41 -14.84
CA GLY A 243 7.53 14.88 -15.50
C GLY A 243 6.63 13.77 -16.07
N ASP A 244 7.22 12.64 -16.49
CA ASP A 244 6.48 11.51 -17.11
C ASP A 244 5.89 10.52 -16.12
N ILE A 245 6.14 10.68 -14.80
CA ILE A 245 5.61 9.82 -13.73
C ILE A 245 4.08 9.76 -13.81
N LYS A 246 3.50 8.60 -13.48
CA LYS A 246 2.06 8.39 -13.36
C LYS A 246 1.71 8.13 -11.90
N LEU A 247 1.01 9.09 -11.29
CA LEU A 247 0.61 9.02 -9.90
C LEU A 247 -0.76 8.37 -9.77
N THR A 248 -0.85 7.34 -8.92
CA THR A 248 -2.11 6.62 -8.67
C THR A 248 -2.60 6.85 -7.24
N GLY A 249 -3.91 6.95 -7.04
CA GLY A 249 -4.47 7.17 -5.71
C GLY A 249 -5.99 7.37 -5.72
N PRO A 250 -6.61 7.43 -4.52
CA PRO A 250 -6.01 7.46 -3.18
C PRO A 250 -5.68 6.10 -2.56
N VAL A 251 -5.83 4.99 -3.29
CA VAL A 251 -5.50 3.61 -2.85
C VAL A 251 -6.29 3.19 -1.60
N VAL A 252 -7.61 3.41 -1.62
CA VAL A 252 -8.49 3.13 -0.47
C VAL A 252 -8.64 1.65 -0.17
N ALA A 253 -8.85 1.32 1.11
CA ALA A 253 -8.83 -0.05 1.63
C ALA A 253 -10.01 -0.92 1.12
N ASN A 254 -11.21 -0.38 1.06
CA ASN A 254 -12.39 -1.13 0.62
C ASN A 254 -13.60 -0.18 0.37
N GLU A 255 -14.77 -0.75 0.03
CA GLU A 255 -15.97 0.00 -0.29
C GLU A 255 -16.55 0.84 0.85
N TRP A 256 -16.33 0.49 2.12
CA TRP A 256 -16.74 1.33 3.26
C TRP A 256 -15.96 2.66 3.23
N GLN A 257 -14.67 2.61 2.98
CA GLN A 257 -13.78 3.75 2.90
C GLN A 257 -14.00 4.61 1.65
N TRP A 258 -14.85 4.22 0.71
CA TRP A 258 -15.24 5.16 -0.36
C TRP A 258 -15.93 6.39 0.18
N CYS A 259 -16.63 6.25 1.32
CA CYS A 259 -17.33 7.35 1.97
C CYS A 259 -16.75 7.79 3.32
N HIS A 260 -15.92 6.97 3.97
CA HIS A 260 -15.50 7.21 5.34
C HIS A 260 -13.98 7.23 5.47
N ILE A 261 -13.50 7.93 6.49
CA ILE A 261 -12.12 7.91 6.94
C ILE A 261 -12.12 7.17 8.28
N ASN A 262 -11.08 6.36 8.53
CA ASN A 262 -10.91 5.51 9.71
C ASN A 262 -11.79 4.24 9.75
N ALA A 263 -11.87 3.59 10.92
CA ALA A 263 -12.48 2.29 11.12
C ALA A 263 -14.01 2.29 10.92
N TYR A 264 -14.59 1.09 10.77
CA TYR A 264 -16.01 0.88 10.48
C TYR A 264 -17.00 1.50 11.49
N ASN A 265 -16.56 1.83 12.70
CA ASN A 265 -17.40 2.47 13.72
C ASN A 265 -17.23 4.00 13.77
N ASP A 266 -16.39 4.57 12.91
CA ASP A 266 -16.22 6.00 12.76
C ASP A 266 -16.94 6.45 11.50
N GLU A 267 -18.15 6.99 11.64
CA GLU A 267 -18.97 7.51 10.53
C GLU A 267 -18.55 8.90 10.08
N SER A 268 -17.41 9.42 10.55
CA SER A 268 -16.97 10.75 10.19
C SER A 268 -16.68 10.88 8.70
N ARG A 269 -17.18 11.97 8.12
CA ARG A 269 -16.95 12.32 6.73
C ARG A 269 -16.23 13.66 6.64
N PRO A 270 -15.31 13.82 5.69
CA PRO A 270 -14.66 15.11 5.47
C PRO A 270 -15.65 16.17 4.98
N LYS A 271 -15.35 17.44 5.27
CA LYS A 271 -16.23 18.57 4.95
C LYS A 271 -15.54 19.60 4.08
N ILE A 272 -16.29 20.21 3.15
CA ILE A 272 -15.92 21.43 2.43
C ILE A 272 -17.01 22.46 2.72
N ASP A 273 -16.63 23.62 3.26
CA ASP A 273 -17.55 24.71 3.60
C ASP A 273 -18.73 24.26 4.50
N GLY A 274 -18.47 23.29 5.40
CA GLY A 274 -19.46 22.73 6.33
C GLY A 274 -20.34 21.63 5.74
N GLN A 275 -20.28 21.37 4.45
CA GLN A 275 -20.98 20.26 3.78
C GLN A 275 -20.14 18.98 3.84
N GLU A 276 -20.76 17.86 4.21
CA GLU A 276 -20.13 16.53 4.22
C GLU A 276 -20.08 15.93 2.81
N TYR A 277 -18.97 15.21 2.56
CA TYR A 277 -18.73 14.46 1.33
C TYR A 277 -18.28 13.04 1.63
N CYS A 278 -18.59 12.11 0.73
CA CYS A 278 -17.88 10.84 0.72
C CYS A 278 -16.37 11.08 0.52
N TRP A 279 -15.51 10.24 1.14
CA TRP A 279 -14.05 10.43 1.08
C TRP A 279 -13.53 10.55 -0.35
N LEU A 280 -13.93 9.65 -1.24
CA LEU A 280 -13.48 9.68 -2.64
C LEU A 280 -13.95 10.94 -3.39
N GLU A 281 -15.13 11.44 -3.08
CA GLU A 281 -15.64 12.69 -3.66
C GLU A 281 -14.86 13.90 -3.12
N PHE A 282 -14.62 13.94 -1.81
CA PHE A 282 -13.80 14.98 -1.18
C PHE A 282 -12.39 15.01 -1.80
N PHE A 283 -11.72 13.84 -1.85
CA PHE A 283 -10.39 13.68 -2.42
C PHE A 283 -10.34 14.21 -3.86
N THR A 284 -11.23 13.75 -4.73
CA THR A 284 -11.23 14.16 -6.15
C THR A 284 -11.49 15.64 -6.33
N LYS A 285 -12.38 16.25 -5.54
CA LYS A 285 -12.62 17.70 -5.55
C LYS A 285 -11.36 18.47 -5.17
N LYS A 286 -10.75 18.15 -4.04
CA LYS A 286 -9.52 18.80 -3.55
C LYS A 286 -8.33 18.66 -4.51
N ILE A 287 -8.14 17.48 -5.09
CA ILE A 287 -7.09 17.27 -6.10
C ILE A 287 -7.36 18.07 -7.36
N ALA A 288 -8.61 18.13 -7.85
CA ALA A 288 -8.98 18.92 -9.01
C ALA A 288 -8.75 20.43 -8.78
N GLU A 289 -9.10 20.95 -7.61
CA GLU A 289 -8.83 22.33 -7.21
C GLU A 289 -7.32 22.62 -7.16
N ALA A 290 -6.55 21.75 -6.54
CA ALA A 290 -5.10 21.89 -6.45
C ALA A 290 -4.41 21.81 -7.82
N GLN A 291 -4.85 20.93 -8.71
CA GLN A 291 -4.39 20.85 -10.09
C GLN A 291 -4.68 22.15 -10.86
N LYS A 292 -5.91 22.66 -10.73
CA LYS A 292 -6.31 23.92 -11.37
C LYS A 292 -5.48 25.12 -10.85
N ALA A 293 -5.25 25.18 -9.54
CA ALA A 293 -4.50 26.26 -8.92
C ALA A 293 -3.01 26.24 -9.28
N SER A 294 -2.40 25.05 -9.37
CA SER A 294 -0.95 24.88 -9.66
C SER A 294 -0.63 24.75 -11.15
N GLY A 295 -1.59 24.45 -12.00
CA GLY A 295 -1.36 24.06 -13.40
C GLY A 295 -0.63 22.71 -13.54
N THR A 296 -0.47 21.96 -12.46
CA THR A 296 0.27 20.70 -12.42
C THR A 296 -0.67 19.52 -12.27
N ARG A 297 -0.52 18.47 -13.09
CA ARG A 297 -1.29 17.25 -12.95
C ARG A 297 -0.80 16.46 -11.73
N LEU A 298 -1.69 16.25 -10.75
CA LEU A 298 -1.37 15.60 -9.48
C LEU A 298 -1.90 14.15 -9.38
N LEU A 299 -2.84 13.76 -10.22
CA LEU A 299 -3.42 12.41 -10.26
C LEU A 299 -3.56 11.97 -11.72
N ASP A 300 -3.02 10.80 -12.06
CA ASP A 300 -3.14 10.20 -13.39
C ASP A 300 -4.12 9.04 -13.42
N VAL A 301 -4.14 8.22 -12.37
CA VAL A 301 -4.97 7.01 -12.25
C VAL A 301 -5.71 7.05 -10.93
N PHE A 302 -7.03 6.91 -11.00
CA PHE A 302 -7.85 6.72 -9.82
C PHE A 302 -7.74 5.27 -9.38
N ASP A 303 -7.17 5.04 -8.21
CA ASP A 303 -6.77 3.74 -7.70
C ASP A 303 -7.54 3.42 -6.42
N ILE A 304 -8.17 2.24 -6.37
CA ILE A 304 -8.95 1.75 -5.25
C ILE A 304 -8.68 0.26 -5.04
N HIS A 305 -8.74 -0.19 -3.79
CA HIS A 305 -8.88 -1.60 -3.51
C HIS A 305 -10.36 -1.98 -3.48
N TRP A 306 -10.64 -3.17 -3.93
CA TRP A 306 -11.97 -3.75 -3.88
C TRP A 306 -11.88 -5.24 -3.58
N TYR A 307 -12.46 -5.63 -2.46
CA TYR A 307 -12.54 -7.01 -2.02
C TYR A 307 -14.01 -7.43 -2.04
N PRO A 308 -14.50 -8.01 -3.15
CA PRO A 308 -15.88 -8.46 -3.22
C PRO A 308 -16.12 -9.53 -2.15
N THR A 309 -16.98 -9.23 -1.19
CA THR A 309 -17.40 -10.20 -0.17
C THR A 309 -18.73 -10.81 -0.59
N GLU A 310 -18.82 -12.13 -0.54
CA GLU A 310 -20.11 -12.82 -0.63
C GLU A 310 -20.95 -12.44 0.61
N LYS A 311 -22.14 -11.89 0.38
CA LYS A 311 -23.15 -11.67 1.43
C LYS A 311 -24.27 -12.68 1.27
#